data_41f11f256441a3a8760112dbdb3cd7ca
#
_entry.id   41f11f256441a3a8760112dbdb3cd7ca
#
_cell.length_a   1.000
_cell.length_b   1.000
_cell.length_c   1.000
_cell.angle_alpha   90.00
_cell.angle_beta   90.00
_cell.angle_gamma   90.00
#
_symmetry.space_group_name_H-M   'P 1'
#
loop_
_entity.id
_entity.type
_entity.pdbx_description
1 polymer ?
#
loop_
_entity_poly.entity_id
_entity_poly.type
_entity_poly.pdbx_seq_one_letter_code
_entity_poly.pdbx_strand_id
1 'polypeptide(L)'
;MKEKDTNIGHNNPPKSLDEMIDERGRVEIRPRVMSLLKPMPDPDDPKGERYKEVVINDALIMGFKAKVNPGGSRSYFYQYRPKGIDEIKTAAAKAKEPGADAVYLNPVKVHLGKYVDKKDEHRLGSGITPAVARKLCKDIIEAIKVGKDPVSIVAARRKSKTLAAIFDEFFKVRVKSAAFKEKSRTDIASRKKLYIDHTTNGYKHTQLRSMNKEALSIGYKKLVDLTKDDYVKFHTAVSKAGKIQANRCIEDLRLVEKYAFEKEYIKKTVCHFRKKELNTEVKRIELDDPYDRDEMRRIRKAALARSKSNHGKSFTSCMALLACMYIGGRSKDMIFNMQWDQVSMPKNVIRYKETKNDKPINLEFIGTAKAILKIMLRLRHKTNPRDKRFKFVFPSNRSDSEHGHIMDPRKVWKHICSDAKVAYKPIHFLRHTWATNAYEAFGDLEAVRQMGGWLDIKSVQIYATLVDKRKAKYAATLNRYLKSHA
;
A
#
# COMPACT_ATOMS: atom_id res chain seq x y z
N MET A 1 38.85 -16.29 33.74
CA MET A 1 39.37 -15.24 32.84
C MET A 1 38.25 -14.29 32.56
N LYS A 2 38.35 -13.05 33.06
CA LYS A 2 37.31 -12.01 32.91
C LYS A 2 37.61 -11.26 31.61
N GLU A 3 36.69 -11.31 30.65
CA GLU A 3 36.75 -10.46 29.48
C GLU A 3 36.44 -9.02 29.88
N LYS A 4 37.29 -8.13 29.39
CA LYS A 4 37.19 -6.69 29.62
C LYS A 4 36.13 -6.11 28.70
N ASP A 5 35.07 -5.59 29.29
CA ASP A 5 34.13 -4.68 28.63
C ASP A 5 34.87 -3.43 28.14
N THR A 6 35.01 -3.30 26.83
CA THR A 6 35.47 -2.07 26.20
C THR A 6 34.32 -1.07 26.21
N ASN A 7 34.42 -0.13 27.10
CA ASN A 7 33.57 1.04 27.28
C ASN A 7 33.64 1.90 26.00
N ILE A 8 32.64 1.76 25.09
CA ILE A 8 32.46 2.65 23.95
C ILE A 8 31.89 3.95 24.50
N GLY A 9 32.75 4.95 24.66
CA GLY A 9 32.39 6.26 25.13
C GLY A 9 31.22 6.83 24.33
N HIS A 10 30.16 7.24 25.02
CA HIS A 10 29.09 8.06 24.49
C HIS A 10 29.68 9.40 24.04
N ASN A 11 30.11 9.49 22.76
CA ASN A 11 30.46 10.77 22.17
C ASN A 11 29.18 11.62 22.12
N ASN A 12 29.12 12.63 22.98
CA ASN A 12 28.10 13.66 22.87
C ASN A 12 28.13 14.22 21.44
N PRO A 13 26.96 14.39 20.79
CA PRO A 13 26.93 14.91 19.45
C PRO A 13 27.55 16.33 19.42
N PRO A 14 28.41 16.65 18.42
CA PRO A 14 29.09 17.93 18.34
C PRO A 14 28.11 19.10 18.45
N LYS A 15 28.44 20.11 19.22
CA LYS A 15 27.57 21.24 19.54
C LYS A 15 27.62 22.35 18.49
N SER A 16 28.76 22.48 17.78
CA SER A 16 29.00 23.53 16.79
C SER A 16 29.35 22.96 15.40
N LEU A 17 29.30 23.82 14.39
CA LEU A 17 29.73 23.46 13.03
C LEU A 17 31.24 23.23 12.97
N ASP A 18 32.01 24.02 13.72
CA ASP A 18 33.48 23.97 13.73
C ASP A 18 34.00 22.62 14.24
N GLU A 19 33.32 22.01 15.21
CA GLU A 19 33.64 20.66 15.71
C GLU A 19 33.41 19.55 14.67
N MET A 20 32.73 19.84 13.58
CA MET A 20 32.37 18.89 12.52
C MET A 20 33.26 19.03 11.29
N ILE A 21 34.07 20.09 11.20
CA ILE A 21 34.93 20.40 10.06
C ILE A 21 36.28 19.65 10.24
N ASP A 22 36.72 18.96 9.19
CA ASP A 22 38.01 18.26 9.19
C ASP A 22 39.22 19.26 9.05
N GLU A 23 40.45 18.78 9.28
CA GLU A 23 41.68 19.56 9.16
C GLU A 23 41.88 20.22 7.77
N ARG A 24 41.15 19.78 6.76
CA ARG A 24 41.16 20.33 5.41
C ARG A 24 40.01 21.30 5.14
N GLY A 25 39.30 21.72 6.16
CA GLY A 25 38.17 22.64 6.05
C GLY A 25 36.92 22.03 5.38
N ARG A 26 36.72 20.69 5.47
CA ARG A 26 35.62 19.96 4.85
C ARG A 26 34.73 19.32 5.91
N VAL A 27 33.43 19.17 5.59
CA VAL A 27 32.46 18.53 6.47
C VAL A 27 31.52 17.65 5.66
N GLU A 28 31.10 16.52 6.20
CA GLU A 28 30.04 15.75 5.55
C GLU A 28 28.71 16.52 5.61
N ILE A 29 28.26 17.07 4.46
CA ILE A 29 27.05 17.88 4.36
C ILE A 29 25.83 17.01 4.66
N ARG A 30 25.35 17.05 5.90
CA ARG A 30 24.17 16.37 6.44
C ARG A 30 23.08 17.38 6.81
N PRO A 31 21.81 16.97 7.05
CA PRO A 31 20.76 17.89 7.48
C PRO A 31 21.13 18.71 8.70
N ARG A 32 21.83 18.12 9.70
CA ARG A 32 22.30 18.81 10.89
C ARG A 32 23.33 19.92 10.56
N VAL A 33 24.29 19.63 9.68
CA VAL A 33 25.27 20.62 9.21
C VAL A 33 24.54 21.79 8.55
N MET A 34 23.57 21.50 7.69
CA MET A 34 22.76 22.52 7.01
C MET A 34 21.95 23.37 7.98
N SER A 35 21.47 22.79 9.08
CA SER A 35 20.72 23.55 10.11
C SER A 35 21.64 24.48 10.91
N LEU A 36 22.88 24.09 11.14
CA LEU A 36 23.88 24.88 11.86
C LEU A 36 24.56 25.96 10.99
N LEU A 37 24.50 25.81 9.65
CA LEU A 37 25.12 26.76 8.73
C LEU A 37 24.38 28.11 8.77
N LYS A 38 25.09 29.15 9.23
CA LYS A 38 24.59 30.53 9.36
C LYS A 38 25.47 31.49 8.56
N PRO A 39 24.92 32.64 8.07
CA PRO A 39 25.73 33.67 7.48
C PRO A 39 26.69 34.24 8.53
N MET A 40 27.87 34.65 8.10
CA MET A 40 28.89 35.24 8.99
C MET A 40 28.71 36.75 9.01
N PRO A 41 28.83 37.43 10.17
CA PRO A 41 28.88 38.88 10.23
C PRO A 41 30.01 39.43 9.32
N ASP A 42 29.77 40.53 8.66
CA ASP A 42 30.79 41.18 7.86
C ASP A 42 31.79 41.90 8.78
N PRO A 43 33.05 41.51 8.83
CA PRO A 43 34.05 42.15 9.69
C PRO A 43 34.31 43.62 9.30
N ASP A 44 33.98 44.01 8.07
CA ASP A 44 34.18 45.36 7.56
C ASP A 44 32.94 46.26 7.78
N ASP A 45 31.89 45.76 8.49
CA ASP A 45 30.69 46.52 8.80
C ASP A 45 30.69 47.01 10.27
N PRO A 46 30.96 48.30 10.51
CA PRO A 46 31.03 48.83 11.89
C PRO A 46 29.68 48.85 12.61
N LYS A 47 28.57 48.70 11.91
CA LYS A 47 27.22 48.61 12.48
C LYS A 47 26.74 47.19 12.75
N GLY A 48 27.47 46.16 12.24
CA GLY A 48 27.09 44.75 12.43
C GLY A 48 25.79 44.33 11.74
N GLU A 49 25.31 45.12 10.78
CA GLU A 49 24.05 44.86 10.04
C GLU A 49 24.25 44.01 8.78
N ARG A 50 25.50 43.94 8.28
CA ARG A 50 25.84 43.21 7.07
C ARG A 50 26.35 41.82 7.40
N TYR A 51 25.98 40.87 6.54
CA TYR A 51 26.45 39.48 6.64
C TYR A 51 27.10 39.03 5.32
N LYS A 52 28.14 38.22 5.44
CA LYS A 52 28.82 37.62 4.29
C LYS A 52 28.29 36.17 4.03
N GLU A 53 28.37 35.76 2.79
CA GLU A 53 28.10 34.37 2.37
C GLU A 53 29.11 33.42 3.00
N VAL A 54 28.63 32.30 3.53
CA VAL A 54 29.48 31.20 4.02
C VAL A 54 29.35 29.99 3.10
N VAL A 55 30.48 29.45 2.66
CA VAL A 55 30.56 28.25 1.79
C VAL A 55 31.30 27.15 2.53
N ILE A 56 30.72 25.95 2.53
CA ILE A 56 31.35 24.74 3.08
C ILE A 56 31.54 23.70 1.99
N ASN A 57 32.62 22.92 2.11
CA ASN A 57 32.96 21.85 1.17
C ASN A 57 32.56 20.50 1.74
N ASP A 58 32.01 19.62 0.89
CA ASP A 58 31.67 18.25 1.31
C ASP A 58 32.93 17.39 1.48
N ALA A 59 32.95 16.60 2.54
CA ALA A 59 34.08 15.69 2.81
C ALA A 59 34.06 14.46 1.89
N LEU A 60 32.91 14.05 1.36
CA LEU A 60 32.72 12.82 0.60
C LEU A 60 32.81 13.01 -0.91
N ILE A 61 32.39 14.17 -1.43
CA ILE A 61 32.39 14.45 -2.88
C ILE A 61 33.13 15.74 -3.16
N MET A 62 34.31 15.62 -3.82
CA MET A 62 35.08 16.76 -4.23
C MET A 62 34.30 17.65 -5.19
N GLY A 63 34.30 18.97 -4.92
CA GLY A 63 33.53 19.95 -5.71
C GLY A 63 32.05 20.11 -5.31
N PHE A 64 31.51 19.23 -4.47
CA PHE A 64 30.20 19.45 -3.88
C PHE A 64 30.31 20.42 -2.71
N LYS A 65 29.47 21.45 -2.75
CA LYS A 65 29.51 22.54 -1.78
C LYS A 65 28.11 22.95 -1.37
N ALA A 66 27.98 23.43 -0.13
CA ALA A 66 26.80 24.12 0.34
C ALA A 66 27.14 25.55 0.70
N LYS A 67 26.18 26.45 0.57
CA LYS A 67 26.32 27.84 0.95
C LYS A 67 25.11 28.37 1.68
N VAL A 68 25.33 29.35 2.52
CA VAL A 68 24.30 30.23 3.09
C VAL A 68 24.55 31.64 2.63
N ASN A 69 23.52 32.26 2.09
CA ASN A 69 23.57 33.67 1.67
C ASN A 69 23.36 34.59 2.89
N PRO A 70 23.71 35.90 2.82
CA PRO A 70 23.46 36.87 3.89
C PRO A 70 22.04 36.84 4.43
N GLY A 71 21.03 36.67 3.61
CA GLY A 71 19.62 36.55 4.00
C GLY A 71 19.21 35.18 4.57
N GLY A 72 20.17 34.29 4.95
CA GLY A 72 19.91 33.00 5.59
C GLY A 72 19.48 31.89 4.64
N SER A 73 19.24 32.15 3.35
CA SER A 73 18.88 31.12 2.36
C SER A 73 20.05 30.20 2.06
N ARG A 74 19.82 28.89 2.19
CA ARG A 74 20.82 27.85 1.98
C ARG A 74 20.62 27.15 0.65
N SER A 75 21.72 26.80 -0.04
CA SER A 75 21.68 26.14 -1.34
C SER A 75 22.90 25.25 -1.56
N TYR A 76 22.81 24.40 -2.58
CA TYR A 76 23.87 23.51 -3.00
C TYR A 76 24.33 23.82 -4.39
N PHE A 77 25.63 23.65 -4.64
CA PHE A 77 26.21 23.71 -5.96
C PHE A 77 27.36 22.71 -6.11
N TYR A 78 27.61 22.33 -7.35
CA TYR A 78 28.76 21.53 -7.73
C TYR A 78 29.72 22.41 -8.51
N GLN A 79 30.96 22.41 -8.09
CA GLN A 79 32.02 23.20 -8.74
C GLN A 79 33.08 22.25 -9.32
N TYR A 80 33.30 22.37 -10.61
CA TYR A 80 34.32 21.61 -11.30
C TYR A 80 35.09 22.48 -12.28
N ARG A 81 36.33 22.05 -12.62
CA ARG A 81 37.08 22.64 -13.72
C ARG A 81 36.82 21.79 -14.96
N PRO A 82 36.32 22.35 -16.06
CA PRO A 82 36.24 21.64 -17.32
C PRO A 82 37.63 21.13 -17.66
N LYS A 83 37.80 19.83 -17.83
CA LYS A 83 38.98 19.32 -18.51
C LYS A 83 38.75 19.67 -19.96
N GLY A 84 39.56 20.58 -20.49
CA GLY A 84 39.53 20.85 -21.91
C GLY A 84 39.77 19.55 -22.64
N ILE A 85 38.97 19.31 -23.60
CA ILE A 85 39.13 18.33 -24.66
C ILE A 85 40.58 18.49 -25.19
N ASP A 86 41.10 17.47 -25.80
CA ASP A 86 42.51 17.32 -26.25
C ASP A 86 43.21 18.55 -26.87
N GLU A 87 42.43 19.56 -27.28
CA GLU A 87 42.93 20.88 -27.70
C GLU A 87 43.67 21.65 -26.60
N ILE A 88 43.35 21.44 -25.32
CA ILE A 88 44.06 22.09 -24.21
C ILE A 88 45.32 21.30 -23.82
N LYS A 89 45.35 20.00 -24.08
CA LYS A 89 46.62 19.25 -23.98
C LYS A 89 47.65 19.70 -25.02
N THR A 90 47.16 20.03 -26.22
CA THR A 90 48.02 20.61 -27.28
C THR A 90 48.40 22.05 -26.98
N ALA A 91 47.55 22.85 -26.38
CA ALA A 91 47.87 24.20 -25.91
C ALA A 91 48.83 24.17 -24.71
N ALA A 92 48.60 23.25 -23.72
CA ALA A 92 49.53 23.06 -22.60
C ALA A 92 50.86 22.44 -23.01
N ALA A 93 50.90 21.65 -24.07
CA ALA A 93 52.17 21.16 -24.65
C ALA A 93 52.92 22.28 -25.41
N LYS A 94 52.22 23.18 -26.07
CA LYS A 94 52.79 24.40 -26.69
C LYS A 94 53.16 25.46 -25.66
N ALA A 95 52.47 25.51 -24.48
CA ALA A 95 52.82 26.42 -23.38
C ALA A 95 54.06 26.03 -22.58
N LYS A 96 54.83 25.04 -23.02
CA LYS A 96 56.18 24.74 -22.50
C LYS A 96 57.25 25.63 -23.12
N GLU A 97 56.87 26.53 -24.01
CA GLU A 97 57.77 27.60 -24.45
C GLU A 97 57.86 28.69 -23.35
N PRO A 98 59.05 29.16 -23.00
CA PRO A 98 59.20 30.18 -21.97
C PRO A 98 58.46 31.47 -22.38
N GLY A 99 57.40 31.80 -21.65
CA GLY A 99 56.60 33.03 -21.86
C GLY A 99 55.11 32.80 -22.18
N ALA A 100 54.62 31.58 -22.27
CA ALA A 100 53.18 31.34 -22.50
C ALA A 100 52.41 31.24 -21.16
N ASP A 101 51.47 32.13 -20.93
CA ASP A 101 50.58 32.10 -19.79
C ASP A 101 49.72 30.82 -19.80
N ALA A 102 49.71 30.07 -18.71
CA ALA A 102 48.87 28.90 -18.57
C ALA A 102 47.39 29.33 -18.55
N VAL A 103 46.64 28.95 -19.57
CA VAL A 103 45.20 29.23 -19.63
C VAL A 103 44.50 28.36 -18.59
N TYR A 104 44.28 28.90 -17.40
CA TYR A 104 43.43 28.27 -16.35
C TYR A 104 41.99 28.53 -16.67
N LEU A 105 41.27 27.49 -17.08
CA LEU A 105 39.80 27.59 -17.24
C LEU A 105 39.16 27.86 -15.89
N ASN A 106 38.33 28.89 -15.85
CA ASN A 106 37.58 29.25 -14.66
C ASN A 106 36.70 28.07 -14.19
N PRO A 107 36.62 27.82 -12.88
CA PRO A 107 35.76 26.77 -12.37
C PRO A 107 34.31 27.06 -12.68
N VAL A 108 33.62 26.08 -13.26
CA VAL A 108 32.17 26.15 -13.54
C VAL A 108 31.39 25.75 -12.29
N LYS A 109 30.37 26.56 -11.95
CA LYS A 109 29.47 26.30 -10.84
C LYS A 109 28.10 25.86 -11.38
N VAL A 110 27.68 24.64 -11.06
CA VAL A 110 26.33 24.12 -11.38
C VAL A 110 25.47 24.20 -10.14
N HIS A 111 24.45 25.05 -10.16
CA HIS A 111 23.51 25.20 -9.04
C HIS A 111 22.55 24.01 -8.98
N LEU A 112 22.59 23.22 -7.91
CA LEU A 112 21.83 22.00 -7.74
C LEU A 112 20.40 22.26 -7.24
N GLY A 113 20.24 23.21 -6.30
CA GLY A 113 18.96 23.58 -5.72
C GLY A 113 19.08 24.23 -4.35
N LYS A 114 17.96 24.77 -3.85
CA LYS A 114 17.87 25.28 -2.48
C LYS A 114 17.80 24.14 -1.48
N TYR A 115 18.39 24.31 -0.31
CA TYR A 115 18.18 23.41 0.82
C TYR A 115 16.76 23.49 1.34
N VAL A 116 16.18 22.33 1.59
CA VAL A 116 14.92 22.19 2.31
C VAL A 116 15.12 21.19 3.43
N ASP A 117 14.70 21.55 4.63
CA ASP A 117 14.67 20.60 5.75
C ASP A 117 13.68 19.47 5.39
N LYS A 118 14.00 18.26 5.79
CA LYS A 118 13.14 17.10 5.63
C LYS A 118 11.71 17.33 6.16
N LYS A 119 11.58 18.17 7.19
CA LYS A 119 10.27 18.52 7.76
C LYS A 119 9.40 19.37 6.83
N ASP A 120 10.03 20.13 5.94
CA ASP A 120 9.38 21.08 5.03
C ASP A 120 9.42 20.65 3.55
N GLU A 121 9.95 19.47 3.25
CA GLU A 121 10.08 18.94 1.88
C GLU A 121 8.73 18.92 1.14
N HIS A 122 7.63 18.82 1.86
CA HIS A 122 6.26 18.87 1.33
C HIS A 122 5.77 20.29 0.98
N ARG A 123 6.40 21.35 1.52
CA ARG A 123 5.95 22.75 1.34
C ARG A 123 6.63 23.46 0.17
N LEU A 124 7.80 23.01 -0.22
CA LEU A 124 8.66 23.73 -1.15
C LEU A 124 9.00 22.87 -2.37
N GLY A 125 8.07 22.63 -3.27
CA GLY A 125 8.19 21.76 -4.47
C GLY A 125 9.45 21.96 -5.36
N SER A 126 10.44 22.76 -4.96
CA SER A 126 11.70 23.02 -5.66
C SER A 126 12.97 22.76 -4.83
N GLY A 127 12.84 22.49 -3.56
CA GLY A 127 14.01 22.27 -2.68
C GLY A 127 14.57 20.84 -2.74
N ILE A 128 15.80 20.67 -2.27
CA ILE A 128 16.48 19.36 -2.22
C ILE A 128 17.13 19.12 -0.87
N THR A 129 17.18 17.85 -0.49
CA THR A 129 17.93 17.41 0.70
C THR A 129 19.39 17.16 0.36
N PRO A 130 20.30 17.07 1.37
CA PRO A 130 21.70 16.74 1.13
C PRO A 130 21.90 15.42 0.35
N ALA A 131 21.06 14.40 0.62
CA ALA A 131 21.13 13.12 -0.07
C ALA A 131 20.82 13.25 -1.57
N VAL A 132 19.79 14.03 -1.92
CA VAL A 132 19.43 14.33 -3.31
C VAL A 132 20.51 15.15 -3.98
N ALA A 133 21.08 16.13 -3.28
CA ALA A 133 22.19 16.94 -3.80
C ALA A 133 23.41 16.07 -4.13
N ARG A 134 23.79 15.13 -3.25
CA ARG A 134 24.88 14.18 -3.54
C ARG A 134 24.59 13.27 -4.72
N LYS A 135 23.35 12.76 -4.85
CA LYS A 135 22.97 11.96 -6.01
C LYS A 135 23.14 12.76 -7.31
N LEU A 136 22.66 14.01 -7.32
CA LEU A 136 22.87 14.91 -8.47
C LEU A 136 24.33 15.17 -8.79
N CYS A 137 25.19 15.34 -7.77
CA CYS A 137 26.62 15.47 -7.99
C CYS A 137 27.21 14.23 -8.69
N LYS A 138 26.83 13.02 -8.25
CA LYS A 138 27.28 11.78 -8.89
C LYS A 138 26.80 11.69 -10.33
N ASP A 139 25.52 11.99 -10.59
CA ASP A 139 24.96 12.00 -11.94
C ASP A 139 25.65 13.03 -12.84
N ILE A 140 25.99 14.21 -12.30
CA ILE A 140 26.76 15.25 -13.00
C ILE A 140 28.19 14.78 -13.30
N ILE A 141 28.86 14.15 -12.34
CA ILE A 141 30.22 13.62 -12.53
C ILE A 141 30.23 12.58 -13.67
N GLU A 142 29.25 11.67 -13.68
CA GLU A 142 29.12 10.69 -14.76
C GLU A 142 28.79 11.36 -16.10
N ALA A 143 27.94 12.37 -16.11
CA ALA A 143 27.61 13.13 -17.32
C ALA A 143 28.86 13.83 -17.91
N ILE A 144 29.68 14.45 -17.04
CA ILE A 144 30.96 15.10 -17.47
C ILE A 144 31.89 14.08 -18.07
N LYS A 145 32.05 12.87 -17.48
CA LYS A 145 32.93 11.81 -18.03
C LYS A 145 32.55 11.40 -19.44
N VAL A 146 31.25 11.44 -19.79
CA VAL A 146 30.73 11.06 -21.13
C VAL A 146 30.44 12.27 -22.02
N GLY A 147 30.97 13.45 -21.68
CA GLY A 147 30.85 14.67 -22.49
C GLY A 147 29.45 15.29 -22.53
N LYS A 148 28.54 14.95 -21.60
CA LYS A 148 27.19 15.52 -21.53
C LYS A 148 27.18 16.82 -20.73
N ASP A 149 26.32 17.76 -21.11
CA ASP A 149 26.13 19.02 -20.37
C ASP A 149 25.55 18.73 -18.96
N PRO A 150 26.29 19.10 -17.89
CA PRO A 150 25.85 18.87 -16.51
C PRO A 150 24.61 19.73 -16.12
N VAL A 151 24.37 20.86 -16.78
CA VAL A 151 23.22 21.70 -16.53
C VAL A 151 21.92 21.02 -16.98
N SER A 152 22.03 20.23 -18.06
CA SER A 152 20.90 19.45 -18.57
C SER A 152 20.36 18.45 -17.54
N ILE A 153 21.20 17.86 -16.70
CA ILE A 153 20.82 16.91 -15.63
C ILE A 153 19.90 17.61 -14.60
N VAL A 154 20.31 18.80 -14.17
CA VAL A 154 19.55 19.57 -13.19
C VAL A 154 18.22 20.07 -13.80
N ALA A 155 18.25 20.50 -15.07
CA ALA A 155 17.07 20.94 -15.80
C ALA A 155 16.06 19.78 -15.97
N ALA A 156 16.52 18.60 -16.35
CA ALA A 156 15.69 17.39 -16.47
C ALA A 156 15.01 17.05 -15.13
N ARG A 157 15.78 17.08 -14.03
CA ARG A 157 15.21 16.87 -12.70
C ARG A 157 14.15 17.93 -12.34
N ARG A 158 14.40 19.22 -12.65
CA ARG A 158 13.41 20.29 -12.37
C ARG A 158 12.08 20.03 -13.08
N LYS A 159 12.11 19.52 -14.30
CA LYS A 159 10.93 19.17 -15.11
C LYS A 159 10.29 17.85 -14.68
N SER A 160 10.99 16.98 -13.94
CA SER A 160 10.44 15.68 -13.52
C SER A 160 9.26 15.82 -12.57
N LYS A 161 8.30 14.91 -12.68
CA LYS A 161 7.06 14.89 -11.91
C LYS A 161 7.28 14.27 -10.52
N THR A 162 6.44 14.66 -9.56
CA THR A 162 6.37 13.99 -8.24
C THR A 162 5.71 12.63 -8.36
N LEU A 163 5.93 11.75 -7.37
CA LEU A 163 5.28 10.44 -7.32
C LEU A 163 3.75 10.56 -7.34
N ALA A 164 3.18 11.50 -6.57
CA ALA A 164 1.73 11.72 -6.55
C ALA A 164 1.20 12.14 -7.92
N ALA A 165 1.89 13.04 -8.63
CA ALA A 165 1.49 13.48 -9.97
C ALA A 165 1.53 12.34 -11.00
N ILE A 166 2.55 11.46 -10.93
CA ILE A 166 2.63 10.29 -11.80
C ILE A 166 1.56 9.27 -11.42
N PHE A 167 1.26 9.12 -10.14
CA PHE A 167 0.18 8.24 -9.68
C PHE A 167 -1.18 8.72 -10.19
N ASP A 168 -1.44 10.04 -10.22
CA ASP A 168 -2.66 10.60 -10.81
C ASP A 168 -2.78 10.31 -12.29
N GLU A 169 -1.69 10.45 -13.02
CA GLU A 169 -1.63 10.13 -14.45
C GLU A 169 -1.87 8.63 -14.69
N PHE A 170 -1.18 7.76 -13.95
CA PHE A 170 -1.39 6.31 -13.98
C PHE A 170 -2.84 5.95 -13.67
N PHE A 171 -3.43 6.57 -12.63
CA PHE A 171 -4.80 6.32 -12.24
C PHE A 171 -5.77 6.73 -13.36
N LYS A 172 -5.57 7.91 -13.95
CA LYS A 172 -6.40 8.41 -15.04
C LYS A 172 -6.30 7.54 -16.30
N VAL A 173 -5.10 7.12 -16.68
CA VAL A 173 -4.84 6.44 -17.96
C VAL A 173 -5.09 4.92 -17.85
N ARG A 174 -4.60 4.27 -16.79
CA ARG A 174 -4.62 2.81 -16.65
C ARG A 174 -5.75 2.31 -15.74
N VAL A 175 -5.93 2.91 -14.58
CA VAL A 175 -6.87 2.41 -13.58
C VAL A 175 -8.32 2.69 -13.97
N LYS A 176 -8.61 3.85 -14.58
CA LYS A 176 -9.96 4.16 -15.09
C LYS A 176 -10.30 3.39 -16.37
N SER A 177 -9.35 2.75 -17.03
CA SER A 177 -9.62 1.90 -18.18
C SER A 177 -10.40 0.65 -17.77
N ALA A 178 -11.00 -0.05 -18.74
CA ALA A 178 -11.75 -1.28 -18.52
C ALA A 178 -10.94 -2.43 -17.91
N ALA A 179 -9.59 -2.34 -17.91
CA ALA A 179 -8.70 -3.34 -17.33
C ALA A 179 -8.82 -3.51 -15.81
N PHE A 180 -9.34 -2.49 -15.09
CA PHE A 180 -9.51 -2.56 -13.64
C PHE A 180 -10.99 -2.60 -13.27
N LYS A 181 -11.36 -3.57 -12.43
CA LYS A 181 -12.72 -3.65 -11.87
C LYS A 181 -13.01 -2.47 -10.94
N GLU A 182 -14.25 -2.00 -10.88
CA GLU A 182 -14.69 -0.83 -10.11
C GLU A 182 -14.20 -0.86 -8.65
N LYS A 183 -14.32 -2.00 -7.98
CA LYS A 183 -13.83 -2.16 -6.61
C LYS A 183 -12.32 -1.95 -6.48
N SER A 184 -11.53 -2.45 -7.44
CA SER A 184 -10.08 -2.25 -7.44
C SER A 184 -9.73 -0.77 -7.64
N ARG A 185 -10.47 -0.07 -8.49
CA ARG A 185 -10.33 1.39 -8.68
C ARG A 185 -10.57 2.14 -7.37
N THR A 186 -11.69 1.84 -6.70
CA THR A 186 -12.06 2.46 -5.41
C THR A 186 -11.02 2.18 -4.33
N ASP A 187 -10.53 0.94 -4.24
CA ASP A 187 -9.51 0.55 -3.25
C ASP A 187 -8.16 1.26 -3.50
N ILE A 188 -7.71 1.36 -4.76
CA ILE A 188 -6.48 2.08 -5.16
C ILE A 188 -6.64 3.58 -4.86
N ALA A 189 -7.78 4.18 -5.24
CA ALA A 189 -8.07 5.59 -4.97
C ALA A 189 -8.05 5.91 -3.48
N SER A 190 -8.64 5.03 -2.66
CA SER A 190 -8.67 5.18 -1.21
C SER A 190 -7.27 5.09 -0.59
N ARG A 191 -6.44 4.13 -1.04
CA ARG A 191 -5.05 4.01 -0.56
C ARG A 191 -4.20 5.20 -0.99
N LYS A 192 -4.33 5.65 -2.25
CA LYS A 192 -3.67 6.86 -2.73
C LYS A 192 -4.01 8.05 -1.84
N LYS A 193 -5.30 8.34 -1.65
CA LYS A 193 -5.78 9.44 -0.82
C LYS A 193 -5.28 9.38 0.62
N LEU A 194 -5.27 8.17 1.22
CA LEU A 194 -4.90 7.99 2.63
C LEU A 194 -3.40 8.04 2.87
N TYR A 195 -2.58 7.54 1.96
CA TYR A 195 -1.17 7.28 2.21
C TYR A 195 -0.20 8.02 1.27
N ILE A 196 -0.65 8.44 0.08
CA ILE A 196 0.21 9.07 -0.93
C ILE A 196 -0.06 10.57 -1.08
N ASP A 197 -1.34 10.99 -1.17
CA ASP A 197 -1.75 12.39 -1.34
C ASP A 197 -1.78 13.17 -0.04
N HIS A 198 -1.08 12.71 0.94
CA HIS A 198 -1.19 13.17 2.28
C HIS A 198 -0.88 14.65 2.45
N THR A 199 -1.91 15.46 2.58
CA THR A 199 -1.79 16.84 3.05
C THR A 199 -1.97 16.85 4.57
N THR A 200 -1.10 17.57 5.27
CA THR A 200 -1.03 17.65 6.74
C THR A 200 -2.33 18.08 7.43
N ASN A 201 -3.31 18.58 6.68
CA ASN A 201 -4.55 19.15 7.22
C ASN A 201 -5.78 18.21 7.18
N GLY A 202 -5.66 16.99 6.69
CA GLY A 202 -6.82 16.11 6.44
C GLY A 202 -6.97 14.86 7.32
N TYR A 203 -6.13 14.65 8.33
CA TYR A 203 -6.22 13.42 9.13
C TYR A 203 -7.37 13.41 10.13
N LYS A 204 -8.43 12.73 9.76
CA LYS A 204 -9.47 12.29 10.71
C LYS A 204 -9.12 10.97 11.41
N HIS A 205 -8.13 10.21 10.92
CA HIS A 205 -7.73 8.93 11.53
C HIS A 205 -6.64 9.11 12.59
N THR A 206 -6.98 8.83 13.84
CA THR A 206 -6.08 8.90 15.00
C THR A 206 -4.81 8.06 14.83
N GLN A 207 -4.90 6.91 14.16
CA GLN A 207 -3.76 6.02 13.90
C GLN A 207 -2.72 6.60 12.95
N LEU A 208 -3.14 7.48 12.03
CA LEU A 208 -2.22 8.12 11.09
C LEU A 208 -1.54 9.37 11.69
N ARG A 209 -2.11 9.96 12.75
CA ARG A 209 -1.50 11.12 13.45
C ARG A 209 -0.18 10.78 14.13
N SER A 210 0.00 9.53 14.55
CA SER A 210 1.22 9.05 15.20
C SER A 210 2.29 8.55 14.23
N MET A 211 1.99 8.51 12.92
CA MET A 211 2.91 8.00 11.91
C MET A 211 3.95 9.05 11.56
N ASN A 212 5.16 8.60 11.23
CA ASN A 212 6.25 9.48 10.82
C ASN A 212 5.84 10.28 9.57
N LYS A 213 5.64 11.59 9.73
CA LYS A 213 5.26 12.52 8.66
C LYS A 213 6.22 12.47 7.47
N GLU A 214 7.50 12.22 7.75
CA GLU A 214 8.55 12.12 6.74
C GLU A 214 8.36 10.92 5.80
N ALA A 215 8.00 9.76 6.36
CA ALA A 215 7.76 8.56 5.55
C ALA A 215 6.50 8.69 4.69
N LEU A 216 5.50 9.44 5.16
CA LEU A 216 4.26 9.68 4.44
C LEU A 216 4.37 10.78 3.38
N SER A 217 5.44 11.57 3.38
CA SER A 217 5.71 12.59 2.36
C SER A 217 6.20 12.04 1.02
N ILE A 218 6.25 10.72 0.86
CA ILE A 218 6.78 10.08 -0.36
C ILE A 218 6.09 10.58 -1.65
N GLY A 219 4.80 10.91 -1.58
CA GLY A 219 4.03 11.44 -2.72
C GLY A 219 4.56 12.75 -3.27
N TYR A 220 5.16 13.59 -2.44
CA TYR A 220 5.71 14.90 -2.83
C TYR A 220 7.11 14.83 -3.41
N LYS A 221 7.80 13.73 -3.20
CA LYS A 221 9.14 13.52 -3.77
C LYS A 221 9.04 13.33 -5.27
N LYS A 222 10.05 13.88 -5.97
CA LYS A 222 10.20 13.59 -7.40
C LYS A 222 10.55 12.12 -7.58
N LEU A 223 9.88 11.46 -8.52
CA LEU A 223 10.08 10.02 -8.72
C LEU A 223 11.54 9.67 -9.03
N VAL A 224 12.25 10.53 -9.76
CA VAL A 224 13.68 10.35 -10.08
C VAL A 224 14.60 10.39 -8.86
N ASP A 225 14.16 11.00 -7.76
CA ASP A 225 14.93 11.12 -6.51
C ASP A 225 14.68 9.98 -5.53
N LEU A 226 13.60 9.21 -5.72
CA LEU A 226 13.23 8.13 -4.82
C LEU A 226 14.28 7.01 -4.82
N THR A 227 14.49 6.46 -3.65
CA THR A 227 15.38 5.33 -3.40
C THR A 227 14.60 4.17 -2.81
N LYS A 228 15.18 2.97 -2.81
CA LYS A 228 14.58 1.81 -2.13
C LYS A 228 14.32 2.11 -0.64
N ASP A 229 15.21 2.83 0.03
CA ASP A 229 15.09 3.20 1.44
C ASP A 229 13.84 4.07 1.71
N ASP A 230 13.48 4.99 0.80
CA ASP A 230 12.25 5.77 0.90
C ASP A 230 11.00 4.88 0.91
N TYR A 231 10.97 3.87 0.05
CA TYR A 231 9.87 2.90 0.01
C TYR A 231 9.84 2.00 1.25
N VAL A 232 11.00 1.60 1.77
CA VAL A 232 11.10 0.82 3.02
C VAL A 232 10.57 1.64 4.20
N LYS A 233 10.98 2.90 4.34
CA LYS A 233 10.48 3.82 5.37
C LYS A 233 8.98 4.03 5.27
N PHE A 234 8.47 4.25 4.06
CA PHE A 234 7.05 4.36 3.78
C PHE A 234 6.29 3.08 4.19
N HIS A 235 6.76 1.91 3.75
CA HIS A 235 6.15 0.62 4.09
C HIS A 235 6.11 0.39 5.61
N THR A 236 7.22 0.66 6.30
CA THR A 236 7.32 0.54 7.76
C THR A 236 6.33 1.47 8.47
N ALA A 237 6.21 2.71 8.00
CA ALA A 237 5.27 3.68 8.56
C ALA A 237 3.81 3.23 8.38
N VAL A 238 3.42 2.83 7.16
CA VAL A 238 2.05 2.36 6.86
C VAL A 238 1.75 1.05 7.59
N SER A 239 2.75 0.20 7.83
CA SER A 239 2.59 -1.07 8.55
C SER A 239 2.10 -0.88 10.00
N LYS A 240 2.40 0.25 10.63
CA LYS A 240 1.87 0.61 11.97
C LYS A 240 0.36 0.79 11.97
N ALA A 241 -0.22 1.27 10.86
CA ALA A 241 -1.67 1.40 10.70
C ALA A 241 -2.33 0.09 10.19
N GLY A 242 -1.59 -0.70 9.39
CA GLY A 242 -2.09 -1.97 8.90
C GLY A 242 -1.12 -2.68 7.96
N LYS A 243 -0.62 -3.84 8.41
CA LYS A 243 0.37 -4.65 7.68
C LYS A 243 -0.08 -5.00 6.24
N ILE A 244 -1.35 -5.41 6.06
CA ILE A 244 -1.92 -5.74 4.74
C ILE A 244 -1.98 -4.50 3.86
N GLN A 245 -2.40 -3.35 4.41
CA GLN A 245 -2.49 -2.11 3.64
C GLN A 245 -1.12 -1.63 3.18
N ALA A 246 -0.09 -1.76 4.02
CA ALA A 246 1.28 -1.45 3.64
C ALA A 246 1.76 -2.27 2.44
N ASN A 247 1.52 -3.59 2.45
CA ASN A 247 1.85 -4.45 1.33
C ASN A 247 1.09 -4.04 0.05
N ARG A 248 -0.21 -3.70 0.17
CA ARG A 248 -1.03 -3.24 -0.96
C ARG A 248 -0.54 -1.90 -1.52
N CYS A 249 -0.12 -0.98 -0.66
CA CYS A 249 0.48 0.28 -1.12
C CYS A 249 1.76 0.04 -1.94
N ILE A 250 2.62 -0.91 -1.52
CA ILE A 250 3.82 -1.27 -2.30
C ILE A 250 3.45 -1.90 -3.65
N GLU A 251 2.42 -2.74 -3.69
CA GLU A 251 1.91 -3.29 -4.97
C GLU A 251 1.46 -2.17 -5.92
N ASP A 252 0.68 -1.19 -5.42
CA ASP A 252 0.24 -0.04 -6.20
C ASP A 252 1.42 0.81 -6.69
N LEU A 253 2.41 1.08 -5.82
CA LEU A 253 3.59 1.88 -6.14
C LEU A 253 4.49 1.20 -7.18
N ARG A 254 4.59 -0.13 -7.17
CA ARG A 254 5.26 -0.90 -8.22
C ARG A 254 4.60 -0.72 -9.58
N LEU A 255 3.26 -0.71 -9.63
CA LEU A 255 2.53 -0.47 -10.87
C LEU A 255 2.77 0.95 -11.39
N VAL A 256 2.82 1.94 -10.49
CA VAL A 256 3.11 3.34 -10.83
C VAL A 256 4.55 3.49 -11.37
N GLU A 257 5.54 2.86 -10.73
CA GLU A 257 6.92 2.90 -11.24
C GLU A 257 7.07 2.19 -12.59
N LYS A 258 6.39 1.05 -12.76
CA LYS A 258 6.37 0.35 -14.05
C LYS A 258 5.79 1.25 -15.14
N TYR A 259 4.68 1.91 -14.87
CA TYR A 259 4.08 2.89 -15.80
C TYR A 259 5.05 4.04 -16.12
N ALA A 260 5.72 4.58 -15.10
CA ALA A 260 6.68 5.66 -15.28
C ALA A 260 7.91 5.20 -16.10
N PHE A 261 8.35 3.97 -15.94
CA PHE A 261 9.41 3.38 -16.74
C PHE A 261 8.97 3.18 -18.20
N GLU A 262 7.77 2.67 -18.44
CA GLU A 262 7.17 2.52 -19.78
C GLU A 262 6.98 3.88 -20.50
N LYS A 263 6.82 4.97 -19.73
CA LYS A 263 6.73 6.35 -20.22
C LYS A 263 8.07 7.08 -20.28
N GLU A 264 9.18 6.39 -20.00
CA GLU A 264 10.54 6.94 -19.98
C GLU A 264 10.73 8.10 -18.99
N TYR A 265 9.84 8.25 -17.99
CA TYR A 265 10.00 9.25 -16.93
C TYR A 265 11.15 8.91 -15.98
N ILE A 266 11.48 7.62 -15.88
CA ILE A 266 12.62 7.10 -15.10
C ILE A 266 13.38 6.05 -15.92
N LYS A 267 14.70 5.96 -15.68
CA LYS A 267 15.57 5.00 -16.38
C LYS A 267 15.56 3.60 -15.76
N LYS A 268 15.18 3.49 -14.49
CA LYS A 268 15.09 2.22 -13.74
C LYS A 268 14.07 2.34 -12.63
N THR A 269 13.47 1.22 -12.26
CA THR A 269 12.59 1.08 -11.10
C THR A 269 13.43 0.80 -9.85
N VAL A 270 12.98 1.28 -8.68
CA VAL A 270 13.65 1.09 -7.38
C VAL A 270 12.74 0.49 -6.31
N CYS A 271 11.43 0.41 -6.56
CA CYS A 271 10.44 -0.19 -5.67
C CYS A 271 10.49 -1.73 -5.71
N HIS A 272 11.65 -2.29 -5.38
CA HIS A 272 11.84 -3.74 -5.37
C HIS A 272 11.81 -4.28 -3.93
N PHE A 273 10.82 -5.12 -3.64
CA PHE A 273 10.67 -5.82 -2.36
C PHE A 273 10.69 -7.33 -2.61
N ARG A 274 11.54 -8.05 -1.90
CA ARG A 274 11.45 -9.51 -1.82
C ARG A 274 10.26 -9.88 -0.93
N LYS A 275 9.71 -11.08 -1.09
CA LYS A 275 8.58 -11.56 -0.28
C LYS A 275 8.85 -11.46 1.22
N LYS A 276 10.08 -11.71 1.67
CA LYS A 276 10.50 -11.61 3.08
C LYS A 276 10.60 -10.16 3.61
N GLU A 277 10.67 -9.16 2.73
CA GLU A 277 10.73 -7.73 3.11
C GLU A 277 9.33 -7.13 3.26
N LEU A 278 8.29 -7.85 2.83
CA LEU A 278 6.90 -7.52 3.05
C LEU A 278 6.42 -8.12 4.37
N ASN A 279 5.32 -7.60 4.91
CA ASN A 279 4.71 -8.19 6.10
C ASN A 279 4.15 -9.59 5.79
N THR A 280 4.89 -10.63 6.12
CA THR A 280 4.49 -12.03 5.92
C THR A 280 3.68 -12.58 7.09
N GLU A 281 3.88 -12.02 8.29
CA GLU A 281 3.19 -12.39 9.54
C GLU A 281 1.81 -11.74 9.67
N VAL A 282 1.08 -11.60 8.58
CA VAL A 282 -0.34 -11.34 8.72
C VAL A 282 -0.93 -12.66 9.19
N LYS A 283 -1.22 -12.78 10.49
CA LYS A 283 -2.00 -13.91 11.00
C LYS A 283 -3.21 -14.05 10.09
N ARG A 284 -3.23 -15.08 9.25
CA ARG A 284 -4.48 -15.52 8.66
C ARG A 284 -5.36 -15.78 9.85
N ILE A 285 -6.56 -15.23 9.88
CA ILE A 285 -7.58 -15.64 10.85
C ILE A 285 -7.51 -17.14 10.82
N GLU A 286 -7.17 -17.74 11.97
CA GLU A 286 -7.06 -19.18 12.07
C GLU A 286 -8.39 -19.73 11.58
N LEU A 287 -8.36 -20.33 10.40
CA LEU A 287 -9.54 -20.97 9.81
C LEU A 287 -9.86 -22.27 10.55
N ASP A 288 -9.01 -22.59 11.54
CA ASP A 288 -8.93 -23.87 12.22
C ASP A 288 -10.07 -24.10 13.22
N ASP A 289 -10.90 -23.07 13.45
CA ASP A 289 -12.02 -23.15 14.40
C ASP A 289 -13.33 -22.71 13.70
N PRO A 290 -13.94 -23.55 12.81
CA PRO A 290 -15.28 -23.31 12.28
C PRO A 290 -16.30 -23.39 13.42
N TYR A 291 -17.47 -22.78 13.25
CA TYR A 291 -18.57 -22.99 14.19
C TYR A 291 -18.98 -24.49 14.19
N ASP A 292 -19.08 -25.07 15.35
CA ASP A 292 -19.54 -26.44 15.49
C ASP A 292 -21.07 -26.58 15.27
N ARG A 293 -21.59 -27.80 15.30
CA ARG A 293 -23.02 -28.08 15.06
C ARG A 293 -23.94 -27.44 16.08
N ASP A 294 -23.51 -27.37 17.34
CA ASP A 294 -24.31 -26.77 18.41
C ASP A 294 -24.27 -25.26 18.33
N GLU A 295 -23.15 -24.67 18.05
CA GLU A 295 -23.00 -23.23 17.77
C GLU A 295 -23.89 -22.84 16.58
N MET A 296 -23.86 -23.58 15.49
CA MET A 296 -24.69 -23.36 14.31
C MET A 296 -26.19 -23.45 14.63
N ARG A 297 -26.58 -24.39 15.50
CA ARG A 297 -27.96 -24.52 15.98
C ARG A 297 -28.37 -23.29 16.80
N ARG A 298 -27.54 -22.84 17.72
CA ARG A 298 -27.76 -21.64 18.55
C ARG A 298 -27.82 -20.38 17.72
N ILE A 299 -26.91 -20.20 16.77
CA ILE A 299 -26.89 -19.09 15.80
C ILE A 299 -28.19 -19.06 15.01
N ARG A 300 -28.64 -20.19 14.45
CA ARG A 300 -29.93 -20.29 13.74
C ARG A 300 -31.10 -19.88 14.61
N LYS A 301 -31.17 -20.39 15.84
CA LYS A 301 -32.26 -20.08 16.82
C LYS A 301 -32.27 -18.56 17.12
N ALA A 302 -31.11 -17.98 17.42
CA ALA A 302 -30.99 -16.56 17.69
C ALA A 302 -31.33 -15.69 16.47
N ALA A 303 -30.88 -16.06 15.26
CA ALA A 303 -31.24 -15.34 14.04
C ALA A 303 -32.75 -15.37 13.75
N LEU A 304 -33.40 -16.50 13.95
CA LEU A 304 -34.85 -16.64 13.77
C LEU A 304 -35.61 -15.84 14.83
N ALA A 305 -35.22 -15.87 16.11
CA ALA A 305 -35.80 -15.06 17.16
C ALA A 305 -35.69 -13.56 16.86
N ARG A 306 -34.45 -13.11 16.49
CA ARG A 306 -34.17 -11.71 16.15
C ARG A 306 -34.93 -11.25 14.89
N SER A 307 -35.18 -12.13 13.93
CA SER A 307 -35.97 -11.80 12.74
C SER A 307 -37.40 -11.39 13.06
N LYS A 308 -37.97 -11.90 14.15
CA LYS A 308 -39.33 -11.59 14.63
C LYS A 308 -39.36 -10.40 15.59
N SER A 309 -38.25 -10.05 16.21
CA SER A 309 -38.15 -8.96 17.17
C SER A 309 -37.98 -7.58 16.49
N ASN A 310 -38.12 -6.51 17.28
CA ASN A 310 -37.86 -5.13 16.85
C ASN A 310 -38.64 -4.72 15.58
N HIS A 311 -39.95 -5.03 15.55
CA HIS A 311 -40.86 -4.74 14.42
C HIS A 311 -40.29 -5.19 13.05
N GLY A 312 -39.55 -6.29 13.01
CA GLY A 312 -38.99 -6.84 11.78
C GLY A 312 -37.83 -6.06 11.15
N LYS A 313 -37.33 -5.00 11.81
CA LYS A 313 -36.23 -4.17 11.27
C LYS A 313 -34.97 -4.97 10.91
N SER A 314 -34.71 -6.10 11.56
CA SER A 314 -33.58 -6.98 11.29
C SER A 314 -33.92 -8.18 10.40
N PHE A 315 -35.18 -8.32 9.98
CA PHE A 315 -35.67 -9.51 9.29
C PHE A 315 -34.84 -9.90 8.08
N THR A 316 -34.71 -8.99 7.11
CA THR A 316 -33.98 -9.26 5.87
C THR A 316 -32.51 -9.58 6.14
N SER A 317 -31.86 -8.86 7.09
CA SER A 317 -30.50 -9.14 7.49
C SER A 317 -30.32 -10.51 8.11
N CYS A 318 -31.26 -10.95 8.96
CA CYS A 318 -31.25 -12.28 9.54
C CYS A 318 -31.44 -13.37 8.47
N MET A 319 -32.37 -13.17 7.52
CA MET A 319 -32.58 -14.11 6.41
C MET A 319 -31.35 -14.20 5.51
N ALA A 320 -30.67 -13.10 5.21
CA ALA A 320 -29.43 -13.07 4.42
C ALA A 320 -28.28 -13.81 5.14
N LEU A 321 -28.13 -13.61 6.45
CA LEU A 321 -27.13 -14.30 7.26
C LEU A 321 -27.40 -15.81 7.34
N LEU A 322 -28.66 -16.22 7.49
CA LEU A 322 -29.07 -17.62 7.41
C LEU A 322 -28.79 -18.20 6.00
N ALA A 323 -29.04 -17.44 4.93
CA ALA A 323 -28.71 -17.88 3.58
C ALA A 323 -27.18 -18.11 3.42
N CYS A 324 -26.33 -17.28 4.05
CA CYS A 324 -24.88 -17.53 4.07
C CYS A 324 -24.50 -18.88 4.73
N MET A 325 -25.26 -19.32 5.72
CA MET A 325 -25.02 -20.60 6.40
C MET A 325 -25.37 -21.82 5.53
N TYR A 326 -26.32 -21.70 4.60
CA TYR A 326 -26.90 -22.86 3.90
C TYR A 326 -26.60 -22.89 2.39
N ILE A 327 -26.21 -21.76 1.78
CA ILE A 327 -25.92 -21.70 0.32
C ILE A 327 -24.42 -21.77 0.04
N GLY A 328 -23.58 -21.36 1.01
CA GLY A 328 -22.11 -21.42 0.86
C GLY A 328 -21.51 -20.38 -0.08
N GLY A 329 -22.30 -19.51 -0.71
CA GLY A 329 -21.83 -18.44 -1.58
C GLY A 329 -21.04 -17.33 -0.84
N ARG A 330 -20.31 -16.48 -1.58
CA ARG A 330 -19.65 -15.30 -0.99
C ARG A 330 -20.69 -14.34 -0.44
N SER A 331 -20.56 -13.94 0.84
CA SER A 331 -21.58 -13.15 1.52
C SER A 331 -21.93 -11.85 0.80
N LYS A 332 -20.94 -11.02 0.47
CA LYS A 332 -21.17 -9.70 -0.14
C LYS A 332 -21.52 -9.78 -1.61
N ASP A 333 -20.73 -10.50 -2.37
CA ASP A 333 -20.80 -10.46 -3.83
C ASP A 333 -21.87 -11.40 -4.40
N MET A 334 -22.32 -12.39 -3.62
CA MET A 334 -23.29 -13.39 -4.08
C MET A 334 -24.57 -13.38 -3.26
N ILE A 335 -24.49 -13.48 -1.92
CA ILE A 335 -25.71 -13.61 -1.11
C ILE A 335 -26.41 -12.25 -0.93
N PHE A 336 -25.68 -11.21 -0.45
CA PHE A 336 -26.33 -9.93 -0.15
C PHE A 336 -26.78 -9.17 -1.40
N ASN A 337 -26.10 -9.37 -2.52
CA ASN A 337 -26.41 -8.78 -3.82
C ASN A 337 -27.24 -9.70 -4.74
N MET A 338 -27.76 -10.81 -4.21
CA MET A 338 -28.55 -11.76 -5.00
C MET A 338 -29.79 -11.10 -5.60
N GLN A 339 -30.02 -11.31 -6.89
CA GLN A 339 -31.19 -10.80 -7.61
C GLN A 339 -32.15 -11.95 -7.99
N TRP A 340 -33.44 -11.63 -8.11
CA TRP A 340 -34.43 -12.64 -8.42
C TRP A 340 -34.35 -13.24 -9.82
N ASP A 341 -33.80 -12.52 -10.79
CA ASP A 341 -33.53 -13.02 -12.15
C ASP A 341 -32.43 -14.10 -12.16
N GLN A 342 -31.59 -14.15 -11.13
CA GLN A 342 -30.58 -15.18 -10.93
C GLN A 342 -31.16 -16.47 -10.32
N VAL A 343 -32.34 -16.41 -9.69
CA VAL A 343 -32.93 -17.50 -8.89
C VAL A 343 -33.96 -18.27 -9.68
N SER A 344 -33.69 -19.54 -9.99
CA SER A 344 -34.69 -20.46 -10.51
C SER A 344 -35.26 -21.34 -9.40
N MET A 345 -36.42 -20.96 -8.89
CA MET A 345 -37.13 -21.74 -7.86
C MET A 345 -37.54 -23.16 -8.31
N PRO A 346 -38.00 -23.39 -9.56
CA PRO A 346 -38.29 -24.74 -10.05
C PRO A 346 -37.06 -25.64 -10.12
N LYS A 347 -35.92 -25.09 -10.60
CA LYS A 347 -34.66 -25.84 -10.76
C LYS A 347 -33.82 -25.87 -9.49
N ASN A 348 -34.17 -25.14 -8.45
CA ASN A 348 -33.39 -24.97 -7.20
C ASN A 348 -31.95 -24.48 -7.43
N VAL A 349 -31.75 -23.56 -8.38
CA VAL A 349 -30.44 -23.10 -8.79
C VAL A 349 -30.38 -21.57 -8.79
N ILE A 350 -29.28 -21.01 -8.29
CA ILE A 350 -28.93 -19.59 -8.42
C ILE A 350 -27.81 -19.49 -9.45
N ARG A 351 -28.00 -18.70 -10.49
CA ARG A 351 -27.06 -18.54 -11.61
C ARG A 351 -26.40 -17.18 -11.56
N TYR A 352 -25.09 -17.15 -11.37
CA TYR A 352 -24.27 -15.94 -11.45
C TYR A 352 -23.56 -15.93 -12.82
N LYS A 353 -24.01 -15.07 -13.74
CA LYS A 353 -23.40 -14.93 -15.07
C LYS A 353 -22.00 -14.38 -15.00
N GLU A 354 -21.80 -13.35 -14.15
CA GLU A 354 -20.53 -12.69 -13.92
C GLU A 354 -20.11 -12.82 -12.46
N THR A 355 -18.89 -13.23 -12.24
CA THR A 355 -18.29 -13.31 -10.91
C THR A 355 -17.02 -12.47 -10.86
N LYS A 356 -16.39 -12.36 -9.70
CA LYS A 356 -15.11 -11.67 -9.54
C LYS A 356 -14.04 -12.10 -10.56
N ASN A 357 -14.14 -13.29 -11.11
CA ASN A 357 -13.16 -13.88 -12.03
C ASN A 357 -13.75 -14.16 -13.42
N ASP A 358 -14.87 -13.53 -13.78
CA ASP A 358 -15.53 -13.56 -15.09
C ASP A 358 -15.95 -14.96 -15.58
N LYS A 359 -16.13 -15.91 -14.64
CA LYS A 359 -16.64 -17.25 -14.93
C LYS A 359 -18.04 -17.42 -14.31
N PRO A 360 -19.01 -17.99 -15.05
CA PRO A 360 -20.34 -18.26 -14.51
C PRO A 360 -20.26 -19.30 -13.39
N ILE A 361 -21.10 -19.13 -12.39
CA ILE A 361 -21.23 -20.07 -11.27
C ILE A 361 -22.71 -20.37 -11.04
N ASN A 362 -23.02 -21.65 -10.86
CA ASN A 362 -24.32 -22.13 -10.41
C ASN A 362 -24.20 -22.61 -8.97
N LEU A 363 -25.10 -22.14 -8.11
CA LEU A 363 -25.22 -22.63 -6.74
C LEU A 363 -26.58 -23.31 -6.58
N GLU A 364 -26.59 -24.52 -6.10
CA GLU A 364 -27.79 -25.25 -5.77
C GLU A 364 -28.31 -24.89 -4.38
N PHE A 365 -29.62 -24.90 -4.22
CA PHE A 365 -30.26 -24.66 -2.93
C PHE A 365 -31.44 -25.63 -2.67
N ILE A 366 -31.37 -26.32 -1.53
CA ILE A 366 -32.38 -27.26 -1.08
C ILE A 366 -32.74 -27.02 0.39
N GLY A 367 -33.74 -27.68 0.91
CA GLY A 367 -34.06 -27.70 2.33
C GLY A 367 -34.26 -26.28 2.91
N THR A 368 -33.47 -25.94 3.94
CA THR A 368 -33.55 -24.65 4.65
C THR A 368 -33.25 -23.46 3.73
N ALA A 369 -32.31 -23.58 2.81
CA ALA A 369 -32.02 -22.51 1.85
C ALA A 369 -33.28 -22.22 0.97
N LYS A 370 -33.94 -23.25 0.48
CA LYS A 370 -35.20 -23.12 -0.30
C LYS A 370 -36.30 -22.49 0.52
N ALA A 371 -36.45 -22.86 1.80
CA ALA A 371 -37.41 -22.26 2.71
C ALA A 371 -37.16 -20.75 2.90
N ILE A 372 -35.93 -20.34 3.09
CA ILE A 372 -35.51 -18.92 3.19
C ILE A 372 -35.92 -18.18 1.92
N LEU A 373 -35.58 -18.69 0.74
CA LEU A 373 -35.91 -18.05 -0.54
C LEU A 373 -37.42 -17.96 -0.77
N LYS A 374 -38.21 -18.98 -0.38
CA LYS A 374 -39.68 -18.92 -0.41
C LYS A 374 -40.23 -17.81 0.48
N ILE A 375 -39.67 -17.64 1.68
CA ILE A 375 -40.08 -16.57 2.60
C ILE A 375 -39.75 -15.20 1.97
N MET A 376 -38.56 -15.04 1.38
CA MET A 376 -38.18 -13.81 0.73
C MET A 376 -38.98 -13.51 -0.52
N LEU A 377 -39.40 -14.53 -1.27
CA LEU A 377 -40.33 -14.38 -2.40
C LEU A 377 -41.69 -13.85 -1.98
N ARG A 378 -42.22 -14.33 -0.86
CA ARG A 378 -43.50 -13.78 -0.27
C ARG A 378 -43.33 -12.32 0.14
N LEU A 379 -42.13 -11.93 0.66
CA LEU A 379 -41.85 -10.53 0.98
C LEU A 379 -41.78 -9.68 -0.29
N ARG A 380 -41.24 -10.19 -1.37
CA ARG A 380 -41.19 -9.50 -2.67
C ARG A 380 -42.55 -9.08 -3.15
N HIS A 381 -43.56 -9.95 -3.03
CA HIS A 381 -44.96 -9.66 -3.45
C HIS A 381 -45.59 -8.48 -2.68
N LYS A 382 -45.03 -8.13 -1.51
CA LYS A 382 -45.47 -6.97 -0.72
C LYS A 382 -44.70 -5.70 -1.06
N THR A 383 -43.64 -5.79 -1.88
CA THR A 383 -42.81 -4.65 -2.27
C THR A 383 -43.30 -4.06 -3.58
N ASN A 384 -43.39 -2.72 -3.67
CA ASN A 384 -43.80 -2.06 -4.90
C ASN A 384 -42.81 -2.42 -6.05
N PRO A 385 -43.32 -2.90 -7.21
CA PRO A 385 -42.48 -3.23 -8.36
C PRO A 385 -41.60 -2.06 -8.88
N ARG A 386 -42.01 -0.82 -8.67
CA ARG A 386 -41.25 0.39 -9.04
C ARG A 386 -40.11 0.70 -8.07
N ASP A 387 -40.11 0.07 -6.89
CA ASP A 387 -39.02 0.24 -5.93
C ASP A 387 -37.78 -0.50 -6.42
N LYS A 388 -36.62 0.23 -6.47
CA LYS A 388 -35.36 -0.36 -6.89
C LYS A 388 -34.91 -1.60 -6.07
N ARG A 389 -35.49 -1.77 -4.86
CA ARG A 389 -35.28 -2.94 -4.00
C ARG A 389 -35.99 -4.19 -4.48
N PHE A 390 -36.99 -4.07 -5.33
CA PHE A 390 -37.84 -5.17 -5.81
C PHE A 390 -37.05 -6.26 -6.55
N LYS A 391 -35.95 -5.89 -7.21
CA LYS A 391 -35.11 -6.85 -7.93
C LYS A 391 -34.24 -7.74 -7.02
N PHE A 392 -33.99 -7.33 -5.77
CA PHE A 392 -33.11 -8.05 -4.87
C PHE A 392 -33.81 -9.06 -3.99
N VAL A 393 -33.15 -10.21 -3.73
CA VAL A 393 -33.66 -11.24 -2.81
C VAL A 393 -33.61 -10.74 -1.36
N PHE A 394 -32.55 -10.01 -1.01
CA PHE A 394 -32.33 -9.42 0.31
C PHE A 394 -32.32 -7.89 0.21
N PRO A 395 -33.51 -7.27 0.10
CA PRO A 395 -33.62 -5.82 -0.05
C PRO A 395 -33.11 -5.08 1.20
N SER A 396 -32.64 -3.85 1.02
CA SER A 396 -32.36 -2.95 2.14
C SER A 396 -33.64 -2.61 2.90
N ASN A 397 -33.55 -2.49 4.21
CA ASN A 397 -34.70 -2.02 5.04
C ASN A 397 -34.95 -0.51 4.84
N ARG A 398 -34.01 0.22 4.25
CA ARG A 398 -34.10 1.66 3.98
C ARG A 398 -34.54 1.88 2.54
N SER A 399 -35.61 2.64 2.33
CA SER A 399 -36.14 2.99 1.00
C SER A 399 -35.18 3.91 0.23
N ASP A 400 -34.45 4.76 0.95
CA ASP A 400 -33.46 5.71 0.42
C ASP A 400 -32.06 5.07 0.15
N SER A 401 -31.93 3.75 0.36
CA SER A 401 -30.66 3.06 0.13
C SER A 401 -30.21 3.18 -1.33
N GLU A 402 -29.03 3.72 -1.57
CA GLU A 402 -28.43 3.87 -2.90
C GLU A 402 -28.37 2.53 -3.65
N HIS A 403 -27.96 1.48 -2.97
CA HIS A 403 -27.76 0.15 -3.57
C HIS A 403 -29.01 -0.73 -3.62
N GLY A 404 -30.04 -0.40 -2.86
CA GLY A 404 -31.31 -1.14 -2.81
C GLY A 404 -31.26 -2.50 -2.09
N HIS A 405 -30.11 -3.03 -1.76
CA HIS A 405 -29.91 -4.30 -1.05
C HIS A 405 -29.12 -4.15 0.25
N ILE A 406 -29.02 -5.23 1.03
CA ILE A 406 -28.20 -5.25 2.24
C ILE A 406 -26.72 -5.13 1.88
N MET A 407 -26.05 -4.14 2.48
CA MET A 407 -24.61 -3.94 2.28
C MET A 407 -23.76 -4.54 3.40
N ASP A 408 -24.11 -4.27 4.65
CA ASP A 408 -23.30 -4.64 5.79
C ASP A 408 -24.12 -4.96 7.04
N PRO A 409 -24.51 -6.21 7.25
CA PRO A 409 -25.26 -6.63 8.41
C PRO A 409 -24.38 -6.94 9.64
N ARG A 410 -23.14 -6.42 9.74
CA ARG A 410 -22.22 -6.73 10.86
C ARG A 410 -22.80 -6.40 12.24
N LYS A 411 -23.58 -5.33 12.38
CA LYS A 411 -24.22 -5.00 13.66
C LYS A 411 -25.23 -6.10 14.05
N VAL A 412 -26.08 -6.50 13.11
CA VAL A 412 -27.06 -7.59 13.33
C VAL A 412 -26.34 -8.90 13.64
N TRP A 413 -25.27 -9.18 12.91
CA TRP A 413 -24.44 -10.38 13.13
C TRP A 413 -23.81 -10.42 14.53
N LYS A 414 -23.25 -9.31 15.02
CA LYS A 414 -22.71 -9.22 16.37
C LYS A 414 -23.78 -9.53 17.44
N HIS A 415 -24.97 -8.99 17.26
CA HIS A 415 -26.09 -9.29 18.17
C HIS A 415 -26.51 -10.76 18.12
N ILE A 416 -26.59 -11.37 16.91
CA ILE A 416 -26.89 -12.80 16.78
C ILE A 416 -25.84 -13.65 17.50
N CYS A 417 -24.54 -13.36 17.35
CA CYS A 417 -23.48 -14.08 18.05
C CYS A 417 -23.62 -13.94 19.58
N SER A 418 -23.92 -12.74 20.06
CA SER A 418 -24.16 -12.47 21.49
C SER A 418 -25.38 -13.27 22.02
N ASP A 419 -26.53 -13.19 21.32
CA ASP A 419 -27.73 -13.92 21.68
C ASP A 419 -27.54 -15.45 21.66
N ALA A 420 -26.76 -15.93 20.73
CA ALA A 420 -26.38 -17.34 20.59
C ALA A 420 -25.33 -17.80 21.59
N LYS A 421 -24.70 -16.89 22.34
CA LYS A 421 -23.56 -17.16 23.22
C LYS A 421 -22.43 -17.88 22.48
N VAL A 422 -22.03 -17.36 21.31
CA VAL A 422 -20.92 -17.86 20.50
C VAL A 422 -19.88 -16.77 20.27
N ALA A 423 -18.64 -17.17 20.04
CA ALA A 423 -17.58 -16.24 19.71
C ALA A 423 -17.90 -15.49 18.40
N TYR A 424 -17.65 -14.19 18.39
CA TYR A 424 -17.81 -13.39 17.17
C TYR A 424 -16.69 -13.72 16.18
N LYS A 425 -17.10 -14.21 15.01
CA LYS A 425 -16.22 -14.38 13.84
C LYS A 425 -16.79 -13.53 12.69
N PRO A 426 -15.96 -13.01 11.75
CA PRO A 426 -16.46 -12.23 10.60
C PRO A 426 -17.51 -13.02 9.80
N ILE A 427 -18.47 -12.35 9.18
CA ILE A 427 -19.57 -13.00 8.43
C ILE A 427 -19.06 -14.00 7.39
N HIS A 428 -17.90 -13.71 6.75
CA HIS A 428 -17.31 -14.62 5.78
C HIS A 428 -16.95 -15.99 6.39
N PHE A 429 -16.83 -16.06 7.69
CA PHE A 429 -16.58 -17.32 8.42
C PHE A 429 -17.76 -18.31 8.30
N LEU A 430 -18.98 -17.82 8.06
CA LEU A 430 -20.13 -18.70 7.76
C LEU A 430 -19.87 -19.54 6.50
N ARG A 431 -19.22 -18.95 5.48
CA ARG A 431 -18.80 -19.70 4.28
C ARG A 431 -17.67 -20.69 4.59
N HIS A 432 -16.73 -20.33 5.46
CA HIS A 432 -15.69 -21.27 5.91
C HIS A 432 -16.30 -22.44 6.67
N THR A 433 -17.20 -22.15 7.62
CA THR A 433 -17.96 -23.18 8.36
C THR A 433 -18.76 -24.09 7.42
N TRP A 434 -19.46 -23.50 6.44
CA TRP A 434 -20.16 -24.27 5.42
C TRP A 434 -19.23 -25.20 4.65
N ALA A 435 -18.08 -24.70 4.19
CA ALA A 435 -17.13 -25.50 3.42
C ALA A 435 -16.50 -26.64 4.24
N THR A 436 -16.17 -26.36 5.51
CA THR A 436 -15.64 -27.39 6.43
C THR A 436 -16.70 -28.47 6.67
N ASN A 437 -17.96 -28.10 6.96
CA ASN A 437 -19.05 -29.03 7.16
C ASN A 437 -19.38 -29.83 5.88
N ALA A 438 -19.31 -29.19 4.70
CA ALA A 438 -19.53 -29.85 3.41
C ALA A 438 -18.42 -30.87 3.15
N TYR A 439 -17.15 -30.50 3.34
CA TYR A 439 -16.04 -31.43 3.24
C TYR A 439 -16.16 -32.53 4.28
N GLU A 440 -16.62 -32.18 5.49
CA GLU A 440 -16.93 -33.14 6.53
C GLU A 440 -18.02 -34.14 6.12
N ALA A 441 -19.04 -33.75 5.42
CA ALA A 441 -20.11 -34.60 4.96
C ALA A 441 -19.70 -35.50 3.79
N PHE A 442 -19.00 -34.94 2.80
CA PHE A 442 -18.76 -35.61 1.51
C PHE A 442 -17.40 -36.30 1.42
N GLY A 443 -16.35 -35.75 2.08
CA GLY A 443 -14.97 -36.20 1.94
C GLY A 443 -14.34 -35.81 0.58
N ASP A 444 -15.05 -35.09 -0.24
CA ASP A 444 -14.67 -34.71 -1.60
C ASP A 444 -14.50 -33.19 -1.74
N LEU A 445 -13.26 -32.76 -2.00
CA LEU A 445 -12.93 -31.35 -2.21
C LEU A 445 -13.48 -30.80 -3.52
N GLU A 446 -13.59 -31.62 -4.53
CA GLU A 446 -14.13 -31.18 -5.83
C GLU A 446 -15.62 -30.90 -5.72
N ALA A 447 -16.37 -31.75 -5.01
CA ALA A 447 -17.77 -31.48 -4.68
C ALA A 447 -17.93 -30.19 -3.89
N VAL A 448 -17.10 -29.95 -2.86
CA VAL A 448 -17.11 -28.70 -2.09
C VAL A 448 -16.78 -27.50 -2.99
N ARG A 449 -15.80 -27.63 -3.88
CA ARG A 449 -15.43 -26.59 -4.84
C ARG A 449 -16.60 -26.20 -5.73
N GLN A 450 -17.25 -27.16 -6.34
CA GLN A 450 -18.36 -26.94 -7.26
C GLN A 450 -19.57 -26.36 -6.55
N MET A 451 -20.02 -26.98 -5.46
CA MET A 451 -21.18 -26.55 -4.67
C MET A 451 -21.02 -25.16 -4.06
N GLY A 452 -19.81 -24.78 -3.64
CA GLY A 452 -19.52 -23.48 -3.07
C GLY A 452 -19.11 -22.43 -4.11
N GLY A 453 -18.95 -22.81 -5.37
CA GLY A 453 -18.57 -21.91 -6.46
C GLY A 453 -17.14 -21.36 -6.32
N TRP A 454 -16.17 -22.20 -5.92
CA TRP A 454 -14.75 -21.86 -6.05
C TRP A 454 -14.25 -22.25 -7.44
N LEU A 455 -13.39 -21.40 -8.02
CA LEU A 455 -12.81 -21.65 -9.34
C LEU A 455 -11.60 -22.58 -9.27
N ASP A 456 -10.85 -22.51 -8.19
CA ASP A 456 -9.59 -23.20 -8.00
C ASP A 456 -9.66 -24.14 -6.80
N ILE A 457 -9.25 -25.39 -7.04
CA ILE A 457 -9.16 -26.43 -6.00
C ILE A 457 -8.23 -26.02 -4.85
N LYS A 458 -7.14 -25.29 -5.14
CA LYS A 458 -6.22 -24.79 -4.11
C LYS A 458 -6.91 -23.91 -3.07
N SER A 459 -7.97 -23.20 -3.47
CA SER A 459 -8.75 -22.36 -2.57
C SER A 459 -9.58 -23.17 -1.55
N VAL A 460 -9.84 -24.43 -1.80
CA VAL A 460 -10.60 -25.34 -0.92
C VAL A 460 -9.71 -26.34 -0.20
N GLN A 461 -8.48 -26.54 -0.62
CA GLN A 461 -7.52 -27.46 0.05
C GLN A 461 -7.31 -27.15 1.54
N ILE A 462 -7.45 -25.87 1.92
CA ILE A 462 -7.38 -25.45 3.33
C ILE A 462 -8.40 -26.18 4.22
N TYR A 463 -9.55 -26.59 3.67
CA TYR A 463 -10.57 -27.31 4.44
C TYR A 463 -10.24 -28.79 4.64
N ALA A 464 -9.38 -29.37 3.79
CA ALA A 464 -8.89 -30.73 3.96
C ALA A 464 -7.93 -30.85 5.14
N THR A 465 -7.08 -29.85 5.36
CA THR A 465 -6.11 -29.85 6.46
C THR A 465 -6.77 -29.71 7.84
N LEU A 466 -7.98 -29.16 7.89
CA LEU A 466 -8.74 -28.94 9.12
C LEU A 466 -9.41 -30.22 9.66
N VAL A 467 -9.45 -31.31 8.88
CA VAL A 467 -10.21 -32.50 9.19
C VAL A 467 -9.29 -33.72 9.37
N ASP A 468 -8.17 -33.56 10.10
CA ASP A 468 -7.23 -34.65 10.39
C ASP A 468 -7.86 -35.84 11.15
N LYS A 469 -8.95 -35.60 11.91
CA LYS A 469 -9.73 -36.64 12.61
C LYS A 469 -10.36 -37.69 11.68
N ARG A 470 -10.33 -37.50 10.36
CA ARG A 470 -10.92 -38.44 9.37
C ARG A 470 -9.99 -39.49 8.87
N LYS A 471 -8.67 -39.32 9.00
CA LYS A 471 -7.73 -40.38 8.58
C LYS A 471 -8.09 -41.71 9.21
N ALA A 472 -8.42 -41.69 10.50
CA ALA A 472 -8.89 -42.88 11.22
C ALA A 472 -10.23 -43.44 10.66
N LYS A 473 -11.18 -42.55 10.32
CA LYS A 473 -12.47 -42.96 9.74
C LYS A 473 -12.30 -43.56 8.35
N TYR A 474 -11.44 -42.94 7.52
CA TYR A 474 -11.12 -43.46 6.18
C TYR A 474 -10.41 -44.79 6.25
N ALA A 475 -9.42 -44.93 7.15
CA ALA A 475 -8.74 -46.22 7.39
C ALA A 475 -9.70 -47.31 7.87
N ALA A 476 -10.63 -46.98 8.78
CA ALA A 476 -11.65 -47.92 9.23
C ALA A 476 -12.63 -48.29 8.11
N THR A 477 -13.02 -47.35 7.27
CA THR A 477 -13.90 -47.61 6.12
C THR A 477 -13.21 -48.47 5.06
N LEU A 478 -11.96 -48.16 4.72
CA LEU A 478 -11.16 -48.96 3.81
C LEU A 478 -10.98 -50.39 4.35
N ASN A 479 -10.65 -50.54 5.62
CA ASN A 479 -10.49 -51.87 6.25
C ASN A 479 -11.80 -52.66 6.20
N ARG A 480 -12.95 -52.05 6.39
CA ARG A 480 -14.26 -52.66 6.28
C ARG A 480 -14.55 -53.13 4.85
N TYR A 481 -14.26 -52.25 3.88
CA TYR A 481 -14.42 -52.55 2.44
C TYR A 481 -13.52 -53.74 2.04
N LEU A 482 -12.26 -53.72 2.42
CA LEU A 482 -11.33 -54.82 2.12
C LEU A 482 -11.77 -56.14 2.74
N LYS A 483 -12.32 -56.15 3.99
CA LYS A 483 -12.85 -57.34 4.63
C LYS A 483 -14.13 -57.87 3.99
N SER A 484 -14.94 -57.04 3.34
CA SER A 484 -16.17 -57.46 2.69
C SER A 484 -15.96 -58.01 1.27
N HIS A 485 -14.74 -57.86 0.72
CA HIS A 485 -14.37 -58.30 -0.62
C HIS A 485 -13.19 -59.30 -0.60
N ALA A 486 -12.74 -59.72 0.57
CA ALA A 486 -11.83 -60.83 0.82
C ALA A 486 -12.62 -62.09 1.25
#